data_09d693153a2cb770d5fb109b991a9382
#
_entry.id   09d693153a2cb770d5fb109b991a9382
#
_cell.length_a   1.000
_cell.length_b   1.000
_cell.length_c   1.000
_cell.angle_alpha   90.00
_cell.angle_beta   90.00
_cell.angle_gamma   90.00
#
_symmetry.space_group_name_H-M   'P 1'
#
loop_
_entity.id
_entity.type
_entity.pdbx_description
1 polymer ?
#
loop_
_entity_poly.entity_id
_entity_poly.type
_entity_poly.pdbx_seq_one_letter_code
_entity_poly.pdbx_strand_id
1 'polypeptide(L)'
;MDVGRLIGRWPVARSFRVRLDGKSRFPRTGPVVLVANHSSMVDGPVLFGVLPRRVVFLIKQEMFRGIAGRGLRRIGQLAVRRGVPDRAPLLAAQKVLRGGGVVGVFPEGTRGSGDVAQAQQGAAWLARSTGAVVVPVACRGTRRPEGSGRRFRPVVDVLVGEPFELNADKGRLGLEKATEQVRDRLAMLVAELDSKRSVSGEAG
;
A
#
# COMPACT_ATOMS: atom_id res chain seq x y z
N MET A 1 4.54 -7.16 -21.25
CA MET A 1 4.86 -7.77 -19.94
C MET A 1 5.88 -6.87 -19.25
N ASP A 2 5.58 -6.40 -18.04
CA ASP A 2 6.41 -5.40 -17.34
C ASP A 2 7.61 -6.13 -16.67
N VAL A 3 8.80 -5.98 -17.24
CA VAL A 3 10.05 -6.64 -16.77
C VAL A 3 10.32 -6.29 -15.29
N GLY A 4 9.95 -5.08 -14.84
CA GLY A 4 10.07 -4.67 -13.44
C GLY A 4 9.25 -5.52 -12.46
N ARG A 5 8.10 -6.06 -12.91
CA ARG A 5 7.26 -6.97 -12.10
C ARG A 5 7.87 -8.37 -11.98
N LEU A 6 8.51 -8.86 -13.04
CA LEU A 6 9.20 -10.15 -12.99
C LEU A 6 10.34 -10.12 -11.97
N ILE A 7 11.11 -9.03 -11.94
CA ILE A 7 12.22 -8.82 -11.00
C ILE A 7 11.72 -8.72 -9.55
N GLY A 8 10.56 -8.09 -9.29
CA GLY A 8 9.98 -8.02 -7.95
C GLY A 8 9.28 -9.30 -7.49
N ARG A 9 8.68 -10.05 -8.42
CA ARG A 9 7.90 -11.27 -8.13
C ARG A 9 8.78 -12.46 -7.73
N TRP A 10 9.97 -12.59 -8.32
CA TRP A 10 10.85 -13.73 -8.11
C TRP A 10 11.42 -13.80 -6.68
N PRO A 11 11.99 -12.72 -6.09
CA PRO A 11 12.45 -12.74 -4.70
C PRO A 11 11.31 -12.97 -3.70
N VAL A 12 10.14 -12.38 -3.95
CA VAL A 12 8.96 -12.54 -3.09
C VAL A 12 8.48 -14.00 -3.11
N ALA A 13 8.33 -14.59 -4.29
CA ALA A 13 7.89 -15.99 -4.44
C ALA A 13 8.89 -16.99 -3.83
N ARG A 14 10.19 -16.64 -3.81
CA ARG A 14 11.22 -17.48 -3.20
C ARG A 14 11.26 -17.35 -1.68
N SER A 15 10.93 -16.16 -1.15
CA SER A 15 11.05 -15.85 0.28
C SER A 15 9.77 -16.14 1.07
N PHE A 16 8.60 -16.08 0.42
CA PHE A 16 7.29 -16.18 1.06
C PHE A 16 6.35 -17.11 0.30
N ARG A 17 5.42 -17.72 1.02
CA ARG A 17 4.23 -18.38 0.46
C ARG A 17 3.09 -17.37 0.50
N VAL A 18 2.86 -16.65 -0.59
CA VAL A 18 1.83 -15.61 -0.62
C VAL A 18 0.49 -16.21 -1.04
N ARG A 19 -0.55 -15.97 -0.23
CA ARG A 19 -1.95 -16.23 -0.54
C ARG A 19 -2.61 -14.89 -0.86
N LEU A 20 -3.14 -14.75 -2.06
CA LEU A 20 -3.80 -13.52 -2.53
C LEU A 20 -5.28 -13.81 -2.74
N ASP A 21 -6.11 -13.27 -1.86
CA ASP A 21 -7.57 -13.31 -1.96
C ASP A 21 -8.12 -11.98 -2.50
N GLY A 22 -9.29 -12.03 -3.14
CA GLY A 22 -9.95 -10.85 -3.71
C GLY A 22 -9.25 -10.24 -4.95
N LYS A 23 -8.35 -10.95 -5.62
CA LYS A 23 -7.59 -10.45 -6.78
C LYS A 23 -8.49 -9.90 -7.90
N SER A 24 -9.67 -10.47 -8.11
CA SER A 24 -10.65 -10.05 -9.11
C SER A 24 -11.25 -8.67 -8.84
N ARG A 25 -11.26 -8.23 -7.58
CA ARG A 25 -11.74 -6.91 -7.14
C ARG A 25 -10.81 -5.77 -7.57
N PHE A 26 -9.53 -6.09 -7.85
CA PHE A 26 -8.57 -5.06 -8.22
C PHE A 26 -8.84 -4.52 -9.63
N PRO A 27 -9.08 -3.20 -9.82
CA PRO A 27 -9.41 -2.62 -11.12
C PRO A 27 -8.31 -2.87 -12.15
N ARG A 28 -8.69 -3.36 -13.32
CA ARG A 28 -7.75 -3.67 -14.41
C ARG A 28 -7.21 -2.42 -15.10
N THR A 29 -7.98 -1.35 -15.11
CA THR A 29 -7.68 -0.07 -15.77
C THR A 29 -8.08 1.10 -14.89
N GLY A 30 -7.76 2.32 -15.27
CA GLY A 30 -8.11 3.54 -14.56
C GLY A 30 -7.19 3.85 -13.35
N PRO A 31 -7.31 5.05 -12.79
CA PRO A 31 -6.51 5.49 -11.66
C PRO A 31 -6.94 4.79 -10.36
N VAL A 32 -5.97 4.31 -9.59
CA VAL A 32 -6.19 3.63 -8.32
C VAL A 32 -5.30 4.19 -7.22
N VAL A 33 -5.88 4.59 -6.10
CA VAL A 33 -5.16 4.80 -4.84
C VAL A 33 -5.30 3.53 -4.01
N LEU A 34 -4.22 2.79 -3.91
CA LEU A 34 -4.13 1.62 -3.04
C LEU A 34 -3.77 2.09 -1.63
N VAL A 35 -4.54 1.67 -0.63
CA VAL A 35 -4.25 1.91 0.78
C VAL A 35 -4.05 0.56 1.48
N ALA A 36 -2.93 0.41 2.19
CA ALA A 36 -2.60 -0.85 2.84
C ALA A 36 -2.08 -0.62 4.26
N ASN A 37 -2.34 -1.58 5.16
CA ASN A 37 -1.70 -1.59 6.46
C ASN A 37 -0.19 -1.87 6.31
N HIS A 38 0.61 -1.42 7.30
CA HIS A 38 2.07 -1.52 7.25
C HIS A 38 2.63 -2.11 8.52
N SER A 39 2.96 -3.39 8.47
CA SER A 39 3.51 -4.16 9.59
C SER A 39 5.02 -4.35 9.49
N SER A 40 5.56 -4.36 8.26
CA SER A 40 6.95 -4.69 7.96
C SER A 40 7.44 -3.97 6.70
N MET A 41 8.75 -3.73 6.63
CA MET A 41 9.38 -3.14 5.43
C MET A 41 9.20 -3.98 4.16
N VAL A 42 8.88 -5.26 4.29
CA VAL A 42 8.67 -6.16 3.14
C VAL A 42 7.25 -6.11 2.58
N ASP A 43 6.30 -5.42 3.25
CA ASP A 43 4.93 -5.27 2.74
C ASP A 43 4.91 -4.65 1.34
N GLY A 44 5.66 -3.57 1.13
CA GLY A 44 5.79 -2.90 -0.16
C GLY A 44 6.27 -3.83 -1.28
N PRO A 45 7.42 -4.50 -1.13
CA PRO A 45 7.89 -5.53 -2.06
C PRO A 45 6.88 -6.66 -2.33
N VAL A 46 6.22 -7.17 -1.30
CA VAL A 46 5.19 -8.21 -1.44
C VAL A 46 4.04 -7.69 -2.30
N LEU A 47 3.43 -6.56 -1.95
CA LEU A 47 2.31 -6.00 -2.70
C LEU A 47 2.71 -5.65 -4.14
N PHE A 48 3.92 -5.09 -4.35
CA PHE A 48 4.46 -4.82 -5.68
C PHE A 48 4.55 -6.08 -6.55
N GLY A 49 4.94 -7.21 -5.95
CA GLY A 49 5.13 -8.49 -6.66
C GLY A 49 3.85 -9.24 -6.97
N VAL A 50 2.81 -9.16 -6.10
CA VAL A 50 1.63 -10.03 -6.19
C VAL A 50 0.40 -9.36 -6.80
N LEU A 51 0.29 -8.03 -6.70
CA LEU A 51 -0.88 -7.32 -7.22
C LEU A 51 -0.91 -7.31 -8.76
N PRO A 52 -2.12 -7.28 -9.37
CA PRO A 52 -2.26 -7.44 -10.82
C PRO A 52 -1.69 -6.28 -11.64
N ARG A 53 -1.54 -5.09 -11.04
CA ARG A 53 -0.98 -3.89 -11.69
C ARG A 53 0.25 -3.40 -10.93
N ARG A 54 1.14 -2.69 -11.64
CA ARG A 54 2.31 -2.04 -11.05
C ARG A 54 1.87 -0.94 -10.09
N VAL A 55 2.35 -1.01 -8.86
CA VAL A 55 2.09 -0.01 -7.82
C VAL A 55 3.30 0.90 -7.66
N VAL A 56 3.09 2.19 -7.67
CA VAL A 56 4.08 3.21 -7.34
C VAL A 56 3.86 3.62 -5.89
N PHE A 57 4.77 3.25 -5.00
CA PHE A 57 4.69 3.59 -3.58
C PHE A 57 5.39 4.90 -3.27
N LEU A 58 4.88 5.61 -2.27
CA LEU A 58 5.53 6.71 -1.60
C LEU A 58 6.46 6.16 -0.52
N ILE A 59 7.77 6.21 -0.73
CA ILE A 59 8.79 5.57 0.10
C ILE A 59 9.70 6.64 0.73
N LYS A 60 10.10 6.43 1.99
CA LYS A 60 11.05 7.33 2.69
C LYS A 60 12.30 7.58 1.85
N GLN A 61 12.72 8.85 1.75
CA GLN A 61 13.88 9.26 0.95
C GLN A 61 15.16 8.54 1.35
N GLU A 62 15.32 8.18 2.62
CA GLU A 62 16.49 7.47 3.14
C GLU A 62 16.70 6.11 2.48
N MET A 63 15.60 5.48 2.01
CA MET A 63 15.64 4.20 1.28
C MET A 63 16.23 4.33 -0.14
N PHE A 64 16.35 5.56 -0.67
CA PHE A 64 16.88 5.80 -2.02
C PHE A 64 18.41 5.95 -2.07
N ARG A 65 19.12 5.37 -1.10
CA ARG A 65 20.58 5.33 -1.04
C ARG A 65 21.15 4.03 -1.63
N GLY A 66 22.37 4.09 -2.13
CA GLY A 66 23.10 2.92 -2.64
C GLY A 66 22.42 2.20 -3.83
N ILE A 67 22.68 0.91 -3.95
CA ILE A 67 22.18 0.05 -5.03
C ILE A 67 20.67 -0.12 -4.95
N ALA A 68 20.13 -0.33 -3.73
CA ALA A 68 18.70 -0.44 -3.49
C ALA A 68 17.95 0.82 -3.96
N GLY A 69 18.50 2.01 -3.66
CA GLY A 69 17.93 3.28 -4.11
C GLY A 69 17.94 3.45 -5.62
N ARG A 70 18.98 2.96 -6.30
CA ARG A 70 19.01 2.94 -7.79
C ARG A 70 17.90 2.04 -8.34
N GLY A 71 17.71 0.87 -7.73
CA GLY A 71 16.61 -0.04 -8.07
C GLY A 71 15.25 0.60 -7.90
N LEU A 72 14.98 1.24 -6.76
CA LEU A 72 13.71 1.93 -6.48
C LEU A 72 13.42 3.02 -7.51
N ARG A 73 14.42 3.82 -7.88
CA ARG A 73 14.26 4.83 -8.94
C ARG A 73 13.96 4.19 -10.30
N ARG A 74 14.67 3.11 -10.66
CA ARG A 74 14.46 2.40 -11.92
C ARG A 74 13.07 1.79 -12.05
N ILE A 75 12.49 1.32 -10.94
CA ILE A 75 11.10 0.84 -10.90
C ILE A 75 10.10 1.96 -10.62
N GLY A 76 10.51 3.23 -10.66
CA GLY A 76 9.65 4.41 -10.61
C GLY A 76 8.96 4.62 -9.26
N GLN A 77 9.58 4.21 -8.16
CA GLN A 77 9.07 4.54 -6.82
C GLN A 77 9.32 6.01 -6.49
N LEU A 78 8.44 6.62 -5.68
CA LEU A 78 8.50 8.04 -5.33
C LEU A 78 9.10 8.23 -3.94
N ALA A 79 10.13 9.10 -3.86
CA ALA A 79 10.78 9.45 -2.60
C ALA A 79 9.99 10.53 -1.87
N VAL A 80 9.75 10.34 -0.56
CA VAL A 80 9.06 11.30 0.32
C VAL A 80 9.96 11.67 1.50
N ARG A 81 10.10 12.96 1.76
CA ARG A 81 10.70 13.47 3.01
C ARG A 81 9.59 13.58 4.06
N ARG A 82 9.71 12.83 5.15
CA ARG A 82 8.76 12.95 6.27
C ARG A 82 9.12 14.16 7.13
N GLY A 83 8.08 14.76 7.74
CA GLY A 83 8.28 15.92 8.63
C GLY A 83 8.59 17.24 7.92
N VAL A 84 8.68 17.27 6.60
CA VAL A 84 8.83 18.50 5.82
C VAL A 84 7.63 18.63 4.89
N PRO A 85 6.96 19.81 4.83
CA PRO A 85 5.89 20.06 3.88
C PRO A 85 6.44 20.05 2.45
N ASP A 86 6.48 18.88 1.82
CA ASP A 86 6.95 18.73 0.44
C ASP A 86 5.77 18.25 -0.43
N ARG A 87 5.32 19.10 -1.33
CA ARG A 87 4.22 18.81 -2.27
C ARG A 87 4.70 18.04 -3.51
N ALA A 88 5.99 18.05 -3.80
CA ALA A 88 6.50 17.45 -5.03
C ALA A 88 6.19 15.95 -5.17
N PRO A 89 6.32 15.10 -4.13
CA PRO A 89 5.93 13.69 -4.22
C PRO A 89 4.43 13.49 -4.47
N LEU A 90 3.58 14.33 -3.88
CA LEU A 90 2.12 14.26 -4.09
C LEU A 90 1.75 14.66 -5.52
N LEU A 91 2.38 15.67 -6.09
CA LEU A 91 2.18 16.07 -7.49
C LEU A 91 2.69 14.99 -8.45
N ALA A 92 3.81 14.35 -8.14
CA ALA A 92 4.31 13.22 -8.91
C ALA A 92 3.34 12.02 -8.85
N ALA A 93 2.81 11.71 -7.68
CA ALA A 93 1.79 10.68 -7.49
C ALA A 93 0.50 11.00 -8.27
N GLN A 94 0.06 12.27 -8.23
CA GLN A 94 -1.08 12.73 -9.01
C GLN A 94 -0.88 12.54 -10.53
N LYS A 95 0.34 12.81 -11.03
CA LYS A 95 0.69 12.55 -12.44
C LYS A 95 0.57 11.07 -12.80
N VAL A 96 1.02 10.17 -11.92
CA VAL A 96 0.86 8.71 -12.10
C VAL A 96 -0.61 8.34 -12.19
N LEU A 97 -1.44 8.85 -11.28
CA LEU A 97 -2.88 8.57 -11.26
C LEU A 97 -3.59 9.12 -12.50
N ARG A 98 -3.31 10.35 -12.91
CA ARG A 98 -3.88 10.95 -14.15
C ARG A 98 -3.50 10.17 -15.41
N GLY A 99 -2.36 9.48 -15.40
CA GLY A 99 -1.99 8.51 -16.44
C GLY A 99 -2.68 7.15 -16.31
N GLY A 100 -3.68 7.01 -15.44
CA GLY A 100 -4.37 5.74 -15.19
C GLY A 100 -3.56 4.75 -14.35
N GLY A 101 -2.50 5.19 -13.67
CA GLY A 101 -1.62 4.34 -12.87
C GLY A 101 -2.18 4.00 -11.48
N VAL A 102 -1.39 3.26 -10.71
CA VAL A 102 -1.69 2.88 -9.33
C VAL A 102 -0.67 3.50 -8.38
N VAL A 103 -1.14 4.22 -7.38
CA VAL A 103 -0.31 4.77 -6.30
C VAL A 103 -0.63 4.06 -5.00
N GLY A 104 0.40 3.53 -4.34
CA GLY A 104 0.27 2.86 -3.05
C GLY A 104 0.66 3.78 -1.89
N VAL A 105 -0.18 3.82 -0.87
CA VAL A 105 0.04 4.57 0.36
C VAL A 105 -0.13 3.64 1.55
N PHE A 106 0.79 3.72 2.50
CA PHE A 106 0.67 3.07 3.80
C PHE A 106 0.26 4.14 4.83
N PRO A 107 -1.04 4.25 5.15
CA PRO A 107 -1.54 5.30 6.03
C PRO A 107 -1.17 5.09 7.50
N GLU A 108 -0.78 3.88 7.87
CA GLU A 108 -0.29 3.57 9.21
C GLU A 108 1.21 3.86 9.28
N GLY A 109 1.58 5.07 9.69
CA GLY A 109 2.97 5.41 9.99
C GLY A 109 3.47 4.57 11.19
N THR A 110 4.59 3.89 11.02
CA THR A 110 5.14 2.98 12.03
C THR A 110 5.63 3.67 13.31
N ARG A 111 5.72 5.01 13.35
CA ARG A 111 6.24 5.76 14.51
C ARG A 111 5.81 7.23 14.44
N GLY A 112 4.80 7.60 15.23
CA GLY A 112 4.39 8.97 15.46
C GLY A 112 3.00 9.32 14.91
N SER A 113 2.13 9.88 15.76
CA SER A 113 0.74 10.21 15.45
C SER A 113 0.57 11.20 14.29
N GLY A 114 1.55 12.10 14.06
CA GLY A 114 1.49 13.09 13.00
C GLY A 114 1.70 12.53 11.58
N ASP A 115 2.60 11.56 11.42
CA ASP A 115 2.89 10.94 10.13
C ASP A 115 1.72 10.12 9.59
N VAL A 116 0.93 9.51 10.49
CA VAL A 116 -0.25 8.70 10.13
C VAL A 116 -1.35 9.59 9.57
N ALA A 117 -1.68 10.67 10.25
CA ALA A 117 -2.72 11.61 9.81
C ALA A 117 -2.37 12.23 8.44
N GLN A 118 -1.11 12.63 8.23
CA GLN A 118 -0.66 13.18 6.95
C GLN A 118 -0.74 12.15 5.82
N ALA A 119 -0.36 10.89 6.06
CA ALA A 119 -0.41 9.83 5.05
C ALA A 119 -1.87 9.48 4.70
N GLN A 120 -2.77 9.44 5.67
CA GLN A 120 -4.20 9.21 5.46
C GLN A 120 -4.83 10.36 4.66
N GLN A 121 -4.58 11.60 5.03
CA GLN A 121 -5.05 12.78 4.29
C GLN A 121 -4.47 12.82 2.88
N GLY A 122 -3.20 12.44 2.71
CA GLY A 122 -2.55 12.34 1.40
C GLY A 122 -3.24 11.36 0.47
N ALA A 123 -3.63 10.18 0.95
CA ALA A 123 -4.37 9.19 0.18
C ALA A 123 -5.76 9.71 -0.24
N ALA A 124 -6.50 10.28 0.70
CA ALA A 124 -7.82 10.86 0.43
C ALA A 124 -7.74 12.05 -0.55
N TRP A 125 -6.74 12.91 -0.39
CA TRP A 125 -6.49 14.02 -1.30
C TRP A 125 -6.15 13.54 -2.72
N LEU A 126 -5.27 12.55 -2.86
CA LEU A 126 -4.91 11.98 -4.15
C LEU A 126 -6.15 11.40 -4.86
N ALA A 127 -6.95 10.61 -4.18
CA ALA A 127 -8.14 10.01 -4.75
C ALA A 127 -9.14 11.09 -5.21
N ARG A 128 -9.44 12.08 -4.35
CA ARG A 128 -10.38 13.16 -4.69
C ARG A 128 -9.88 14.05 -5.81
N SER A 129 -8.58 14.39 -5.84
CA SER A 129 -8.01 15.29 -6.85
C SER A 129 -7.84 14.66 -8.23
N THR A 130 -7.98 13.34 -8.34
CA THR A 130 -7.76 12.60 -9.59
C THR A 130 -8.96 11.77 -10.03
N GLY A 131 -10.01 11.67 -9.21
CA GLY A 131 -11.14 10.75 -9.46
C GLY A 131 -10.72 9.27 -9.37
N ALA A 132 -9.62 8.98 -8.68
CA ALA A 132 -9.14 7.63 -8.51
C ALA A 132 -10.02 6.86 -7.52
N VAL A 133 -10.34 5.61 -7.85
CA VAL A 133 -10.96 4.69 -6.89
C VAL A 133 -9.95 4.32 -5.81
N VAL A 134 -10.43 4.15 -4.58
CA VAL A 134 -9.61 3.66 -3.47
C VAL A 134 -9.77 2.15 -3.35
N VAL A 135 -8.65 1.44 -3.26
CA VAL A 135 -8.62 -0.01 -3.05
C VAL A 135 -7.91 -0.30 -1.73
N PRO A 136 -8.63 -0.74 -0.70
CA PRO A 136 -8.01 -1.19 0.54
C PRO A 136 -7.38 -2.56 0.34
N VAL A 137 -6.20 -2.78 0.92
CA VAL A 137 -5.48 -4.06 0.89
C VAL A 137 -4.94 -4.38 2.27
N ALA A 138 -5.35 -5.50 2.83
CA ALA A 138 -4.79 -6.00 4.09
C ALA A 138 -3.65 -6.97 3.82
N CYS A 139 -2.57 -6.89 4.63
CA CYS A 139 -1.41 -7.76 4.54
C CYS A 139 -1.01 -8.25 5.93
N ARG A 140 -0.81 -9.56 6.10
CA ARG A 140 -0.37 -10.20 7.34
C ARG A 140 0.68 -11.27 7.08
N GLY A 141 1.49 -11.56 8.11
CA GLY A 141 2.54 -12.60 8.03
C GLY A 141 3.88 -12.10 7.51
N THR A 142 4.03 -10.83 7.22
CA THR A 142 5.31 -10.20 6.83
C THR A 142 6.18 -9.83 8.02
N ARG A 143 5.56 -9.53 9.17
CA ARG A 143 6.26 -9.26 10.44
C ARG A 143 6.64 -10.58 11.09
N ARG A 144 7.88 -10.68 11.50
CA ARG A 144 8.36 -11.81 12.29
C ARG A 144 7.91 -11.65 13.74
N PRO A 145 7.27 -12.67 14.36
CA PRO A 145 6.96 -12.62 15.78
C PRO A 145 8.23 -12.52 16.62
N GLU A 146 8.18 -11.75 17.70
CA GLU A 146 9.29 -11.62 18.64
C GLU A 146 9.64 -12.99 19.25
N GLY A 147 10.93 -13.30 19.37
CA GLY A 147 11.40 -14.59 19.90
C GLY A 147 11.28 -15.78 18.95
N SER A 148 10.66 -15.64 17.78
CA SER A 148 10.52 -16.77 16.84
C SER A 148 11.79 -17.00 16.01
N GLY A 149 12.13 -18.27 15.77
CA GLY A 149 13.18 -18.68 14.85
C GLY A 149 12.91 -18.27 13.40
N ARG A 150 13.92 -18.34 12.52
CA ARG A 150 13.75 -18.05 11.10
C ARG A 150 12.89 -19.15 10.45
N ARG A 151 11.65 -18.82 10.09
CA ARG A 151 10.78 -19.76 9.35
C ARG A 151 11.20 -19.80 7.88
N PHE A 152 11.26 -20.99 7.31
CA PHE A 152 11.48 -21.15 5.88
C PHE A 152 10.18 -20.84 5.13
N ARG A 153 10.20 -19.82 4.26
CA ARG A 153 9.05 -19.38 3.45
C ARG A 153 7.76 -19.16 4.26
N PRO A 154 7.73 -18.19 5.18
CA PRO A 154 6.54 -17.92 5.97
C PRO A 154 5.35 -17.57 5.08
N VAL A 155 4.15 -17.91 5.56
CA VAL A 155 2.91 -17.58 4.86
C VAL A 155 2.61 -16.11 5.03
N VAL A 156 2.34 -15.46 3.90
CA VAL A 156 1.87 -14.06 3.84
C VAL A 156 0.51 -14.05 3.18
N ASP A 157 -0.47 -13.53 3.91
CA ASP A 157 -1.84 -13.39 3.42
C ASP A 157 -2.07 -11.96 2.98
N VAL A 158 -2.59 -11.80 1.78
CA VAL A 158 -2.97 -10.53 1.18
C VAL A 158 -4.44 -10.60 0.78
N LEU A 159 -5.26 -9.71 1.35
CA LEU A 159 -6.68 -9.59 1.04
C LEU A 159 -6.93 -8.27 0.34
N VAL A 160 -7.46 -8.33 -0.87
CA VAL A 160 -7.91 -7.15 -1.63
C VAL A 160 -9.37 -6.92 -1.31
N GLY A 161 -9.69 -5.73 -0.78
CA GLY A 161 -11.06 -5.32 -0.49
C GLY A 161 -11.79 -4.77 -1.72
N GLU A 162 -13.07 -4.46 -1.54
CA GLU A 162 -13.88 -3.84 -2.59
C GLU A 162 -13.40 -2.42 -2.87
N PRO A 163 -13.21 -2.05 -4.16
CA PRO A 163 -12.94 -0.69 -4.56
C PRO A 163 -14.10 0.24 -4.16
N PHE A 164 -13.78 1.46 -3.78
CA PHE A 164 -14.79 2.46 -3.48
C PHE A 164 -14.35 3.85 -3.93
N GLU A 165 -15.33 4.69 -4.19
CA GLU A 165 -15.13 6.11 -4.51
C GLU A 165 -15.28 6.96 -3.25
N LEU A 166 -14.53 8.05 -3.19
CA LEU A 166 -14.68 9.03 -2.13
C LEU A 166 -15.68 10.09 -2.53
N ASN A 167 -16.56 10.46 -1.58
CA ASN A 167 -17.52 11.54 -1.80
C ASN A 167 -16.81 12.83 -2.19
N ALA A 168 -17.42 13.53 -3.16
CA ALA A 168 -16.88 14.76 -3.76
C ALA A 168 -17.09 16.04 -2.92
N ASP A 169 -17.47 15.91 -1.63
CA ASP A 169 -17.66 17.07 -0.75
C ASP A 169 -16.43 17.97 -0.77
N LYS A 170 -16.62 19.26 -1.11
CA LYS A 170 -15.52 20.22 -1.23
C LYS A 170 -15.04 20.71 0.15
N GLY A 171 -13.84 21.26 0.17
CA GLY A 171 -13.27 21.90 1.36
C GLY A 171 -12.65 20.93 2.37
N ARG A 172 -12.32 21.49 3.53
CA ARG A 172 -11.61 20.78 4.62
C ARG A 172 -12.45 19.67 5.22
N LEU A 173 -13.72 19.96 5.53
CA LEU A 173 -14.63 18.94 6.09
C LEU A 173 -14.82 17.75 5.18
N GLY A 174 -14.93 17.98 3.86
CA GLY A 174 -15.01 16.88 2.91
C GLY A 174 -13.72 16.04 2.84
N LEU A 175 -12.54 16.64 3.05
CA LEU A 175 -11.29 15.90 3.13
C LEU A 175 -11.19 15.07 4.43
N GLU A 176 -11.65 15.61 5.55
CA GLU A 176 -11.70 14.92 6.84
C GLU A 176 -12.60 13.67 6.74
N LYS A 177 -13.84 13.82 6.26
CA LYS A 177 -14.76 12.67 6.02
C LYS A 177 -14.16 11.62 5.08
N ALA A 178 -13.55 12.06 3.98
CA ALA A 178 -12.89 11.15 3.04
C ALA A 178 -11.73 10.39 3.70
N THR A 179 -10.98 11.04 4.58
CA THR A 179 -9.88 10.43 5.33
C THR A 179 -10.40 9.38 6.32
N GLU A 180 -11.47 9.68 7.03
CA GLU A 180 -12.15 8.73 7.92
C GLU A 180 -12.67 7.52 7.16
N GLN A 181 -13.32 7.74 6.02
CA GLN A 181 -13.82 6.64 5.17
C GLN A 181 -12.68 5.71 4.73
N VAL A 182 -11.53 6.26 4.32
CA VAL A 182 -10.35 5.46 3.95
C VAL A 182 -9.85 4.63 5.13
N ARG A 183 -9.74 5.25 6.30
CA ARG A 183 -9.29 4.59 7.54
C ARG A 183 -10.21 3.44 7.92
N ASP A 184 -11.50 3.72 7.97
CA ASP A 184 -12.49 2.75 8.45
C ASP A 184 -12.61 1.55 7.50
N ARG A 185 -12.61 1.78 6.19
CA ARG A 185 -12.59 0.71 5.19
C ARG A 185 -11.33 -0.17 5.28
N LEU A 186 -10.18 0.42 5.52
CA LEU A 186 -8.95 -0.35 5.72
C LEU A 186 -8.97 -1.12 7.04
N ALA A 187 -9.42 -0.51 8.13
CA ALA A 187 -9.52 -1.17 9.44
C ALA A 187 -10.47 -2.37 9.41
N MET A 188 -11.63 -2.23 8.77
CA MET A 188 -12.58 -3.34 8.58
C MET A 188 -11.96 -4.50 7.80
N LEU A 189 -11.24 -4.21 6.72
CA LEU A 189 -10.58 -5.23 5.90
C LEU A 189 -9.46 -5.96 6.66
N VAL A 190 -8.70 -5.22 7.47
CA VAL A 190 -7.66 -5.79 8.33
C VAL A 190 -8.29 -6.73 9.36
N ALA A 191 -9.39 -6.33 10.01
CA ALA A 191 -10.12 -7.18 10.96
C ALA A 191 -10.70 -8.43 10.28
N GLU A 192 -11.21 -8.32 9.05
CA GLU A 192 -11.67 -9.47 8.26
C GLU A 192 -10.52 -10.46 8.01
N LEU A 193 -9.34 -9.96 7.61
CA LEU A 193 -8.18 -10.83 7.38
C LEU A 193 -7.71 -11.49 8.68
N ASP A 194 -7.68 -10.75 9.80
CA ASP A 194 -7.29 -11.28 11.10
C ASP A 194 -8.25 -12.39 11.57
N SER A 195 -9.55 -12.22 11.36
CA SER A 195 -10.57 -13.25 11.65
C SER A 195 -10.35 -14.51 10.79
N LYS A 196 -10.13 -14.36 9.48
CA LYS A 196 -9.84 -15.49 8.58
C LYS A 196 -8.61 -16.29 9.02
N ARG A 197 -7.57 -15.61 9.47
CA ARG A 197 -6.32 -16.23 9.95
C ARG A 197 -6.51 -16.98 11.26
N SER A 198 -7.31 -16.43 12.18
CA SER A 198 -7.63 -17.09 13.45
C SER A 198 -8.35 -18.42 13.23
N VAL A 199 -9.31 -18.46 12.30
CA VAL A 199 -10.04 -19.69 11.93
C VAL A 199 -9.09 -20.72 11.29
N SER A 200 -8.08 -20.27 10.55
CA SER A 200 -7.10 -21.15 9.89
C SER A 200 -5.97 -21.63 10.81
N GLY A 201 -5.98 -21.29 12.11
CA GLY A 201 -4.93 -21.67 13.07
C GLY A 201 -3.58 -20.98 12.84
N GLU A 202 -3.54 -19.89 12.08
CA GLU A 202 -2.32 -19.17 11.69
C GLU A 202 -2.18 -17.81 12.41
N ALA A 203 -2.92 -17.61 13.50
CA ALA A 203 -2.80 -16.44 14.37
C ALA A 203 -1.51 -16.56 15.19
N GLY A 204 -0.45 -15.81 14.78
CA GLY A 204 0.83 -15.77 15.50
C GLY A 204 1.88 -14.98 14.71
#